data_a78f57e1645bf29c73fbcc94835e01f5
#
_entry.id   a78f57e1645bf29c73fbcc94835e01f5
#
_cell.length_a   1.000
_cell.length_b   1.000
_cell.length_c   1.000
_cell.angle_alpha   90.00
_cell.angle_beta   90.00
_cell.angle_gamma   90.00
#
_symmetry.space_group_name_H-M   'P 1'
#
loop_
_entity.id
_entity.type
_entity.pdbx_description
1 polymer ?
#
loop_
_entity_poly.entity_id
_entity_poly.type
_entity_poly.pdbx_seq_one_letter_code
_entity_poly.pdbx_strand_id
1 'polypeptide(L)'
;MINIERGVYRNMADGKQIVSFEGLVYGNKSPTDIDGVFEYDNKAWIVYEVKRKGVQIRYGQKLALERMINDLSATGKYCIAVIAEHEVYDKSKPIPLLNCRVREYKLNNKPWRQPEFEHTVKEVTDGIIRKITKEN
;
A
#
# COMPACT_ATOMS: atom_id res chain seq x y z
N MET A 1 8.58 -3.73 -29.56
CA MET A 1 7.98 -3.70 -28.24
C MET A 1 8.36 -2.45 -27.50
N ILE A 2 7.39 -1.83 -26.86
CA ILE A 2 7.65 -0.61 -26.11
C ILE A 2 8.40 -0.97 -24.83
N ASN A 3 9.51 -0.31 -24.64
CA ASN A 3 10.28 -0.47 -23.43
C ASN A 3 9.68 0.42 -22.32
N ILE A 4 8.97 -0.20 -21.39
CA ILE A 4 8.30 0.50 -20.33
C ILE A 4 8.86 0.02 -19.00
N GLU A 5 9.26 0.97 -18.17
CA GLU A 5 9.63 0.66 -16.80
C GLU A 5 8.37 0.28 -16.01
N ARG A 6 8.46 -0.82 -15.29
CA ARG A 6 7.35 -1.26 -14.45
C ARG A 6 7.11 -0.25 -13.34
N GLY A 7 5.86 0.01 -13.05
CA GLY A 7 5.45 0.94 -12.02
C GLY A 7 5.34 2.38 -12.48
N VAL A 8 5.61 2.66 -13.76
CA VAL A 8 5.53 4.01 -14.32
C VAL A 8 4.37 4.07 -15.32
N TYR A 9 3.57 5.14 -15.26
CA TYR A 9 2.49 5.34 -16.23
C TYR A 9 3.06 5.59 -17.63
N ARG A 10 2.50 4.91 -18.63
CA ARG A 10 2.85 5.13 -20.02
C ARG A 10 2.48 6.53 -20.48
N ASN A 11 1.37 7.03 -19.96
CA ASN A 11 0.78 8.31 -20.35
C ASN A 11 0.34 9.01 -19.08
N MET A 12 0.90 10.16 -18.83
CA MET A 12 0.58 10.95 -17.64
C MET A 12 -0.89 11.38 -17.61
N ALA A 13 -1.52 11.55 -18.77
CA ALA A 13 -2.94 11.88 -18.83
C ALA A 13 -3.79 10.73 -18.28
N ASP A 14 -3.43 9.48 -18.59
CA ASP A 14 -4.13 8.31 -18.07
C ASP A 14 -3.93 8.20 -16.55
N GLY A 15 -2.73 8.47 -16.05
CA GLY A 15 -2.44 8.46 -14.64
C GLY A 15 -3.14 9.55 -13.85
N LYS A 16 -3.58 10.61 -14.51
CA LYS A 16 -4.33 11.71 -13.88
C LYS A 16 -5.84 11.52 -13.94
N GLN A 17 -6.30 10.57 -14.71
CA GLN A 17 -7.73 10.31 -14.84
C GLN A 17 -8.26 9.67 -13.56
N ILE A 18 -9.31 10.25 -13.00
CA ILE A 18 -9.87 9.83 -11.71
C ILE A 18 -10.99 8.83 -11.96
N VAL A 19 -10.95 7.71 -11.22
CA VAL A 19 -12.06 6.78 -11.16
C VAL A 19 -12.99 7.24 -10.03
N SER A 20 -14.23 7.53 -10.36
CA SER A 20 -15.20 8.03 -9.40
C SER A 20 -16.00 6.88 -8.78
N PHE A 21 -16.18 6.93 -7.46
CA PHE A 21 -17.05 6.00 -6.73
C PHE A 21 -18.44 6.57 -6.49
N GLU A 22 -18.75 7.69 -7.14
CA GLU A 22 -20.05 8.35 -6.98
C GLU A 22 -21.20 7.38 -7.27
N GLY A 23 -22.21 7.39 -6.42
CA GLY A 23 -23.37 6.51 -6.56
C GLY A 23 -23.19 5.14 -5.90
N LEU A 24 -21.99 4.80 -5.46
CA LEU A 24 -21.71 3.53 -4.80
C LEU A 24 -21.64 3.72 -3.28
N VAL A 25 -22.74 4.24 -2.72
CA VAL A 25 -22.85 4.47 -1.27
C VAL A 25 -24.02 3.67 -0.75
N TYR A 26 -23.78 2.86 0.26
CA TYR A 26 -24.77 1.94 0.84
C TYR A 26 -24.77 2.12 2.35
N GLY A 27 -25.63 3.01 2.83
CA GLY A 27 -25.62 3.44 4.22
C GLY A 27 -24.36 4.26 4.49
N ASN A 28 -23.55 3.82 5.45
CA ASN A 28 -22.26 4.47 5.76
C ASN A 28 -21.09 3.76 5.08
N LYS A 29 -21.34 2.94 4.06
CA LYS A 29 -20.35 2.13 3.37
C LYS A 29 -20.18 2.57 1.93
N SER A 30 -18.95 2.66 1.47
CA SER A 30 -18.61 2.97 0.09
C SER A 30 -17.29 2.30 -0.27
N PRO A 31 -16.98 2.18 -1.58
CA PRO A 31 -15.69 1.66 -1.96
C PRO A 31 -14.55 2.53 -1.43
N THR A 32 -13.40 1.92 -1.19
CA THR A 32 -12.17 2.62 -0.89
C THR A 32 -11.12 2.22 -1.92
N ASP A 33 -10.23 3.14 -2.27
CA ASP A 33 -9.12 2.84 -3.14
C ASP A 33 -7.92 2.34 -2.33
N ILE A 34 -7.00 1.70 -3.03
CA ILE A 34 -5.74 1.22 -2.48
C ILE A 34 -4.64 1.77 -3.38
N ASP A 35 -3.64 2.43 -2.80
CA ASP A 35 -2.60 3.08 -3.58
C ASP A 35 -1.68 2.09 -4.29
N GLY A 36 -1.43 0.93 -3.68
CA GLY A 36 -0.61 -0.08 -4.32
C GLY A 36 -0.85 -1.47 -3.73
N VAL A 37 -0.78 -2.47 -4.60
CA VAL A 37 -0.85 -3.88 -4.20
C VAL A 37 0.28 -4.61 -4.90
N PHE A 38 1.05 -5.36 -4.14
CA PHE A 38 2.13 -6.17 -4.66
C PHE A 38 1.86 -7.63 -4.31
N GLU A 39 1.53 -8.43 -5.31
CA GLU A 39 1.43 -9.87 -5.16
C GLU A 39 2.79 -10.46 -5.57
N TYR A 40 3.41 -11.21 -4.69
CA TYR A 40 4.73 -11.75 -4.93
C TYR A 40 4.69 -13.27 -5.00
N ASP A 41 4.81 -13.78 -6.22
CA ASP A 41 5.10 -15.19 -6.54
C ASP A 41 4.23 -16.19 -5.77
N ASN A 42 2.97 -15.85 -5.58
CA ASN A 42 1.97 -16.65 -4.84
C ASN A 42 2.37 -16.91 -3.38
N LYS A 43 3.28 -16.12 -2.84
CA LYS A 43 3.82 -16.29 -1.47
C LYS A 43 3.43 -15.16 -0.53
N ALA A 44 3.20 -13.97 -1.07
CA ALA A 44 2.98 -12.80 -0.24
C ALA A 44 2.06 -11.79 -0.92
N TRP A 45 1.36 -11.01 -0.08
CA TRP A 45 0.62 -9.83 -0.46
C TRP A 45 1.13 -8.64 0.33
N ILE A 46 1.49 -7.56 -0.35
CA ILE A 46 1.88 -6.31 0.30
C ILE A 46 0.94 -5.23 -0.20
N VAL A 47 0.25 -4.58 0.72
CA VAL A 47 -0.73 -3.54 0.40
C VAL A 47 -0.20 -2.21 0.95
N TYR A 48 -0.19 -1.19 0.11
CA TYR A 48 0.36 0.12 0.46
C TYR A 48 -0.73 1.18 0.44
N GLU A 49 -0.78 2.00 1.48
CA GLU A 49 -1.59 3.21 1.54
C GLU A 49 -0.68 4.37 1.87
N VAL A 50 -0.73 5.43 1.06
CA VAL A 50 0.16 6.58 1.20
C VAL A 50 -0.65 7.82 1.50
N LYS A 51 -0.27 8.54 2.55
CA LYS A 51 -0.89 9.81 2.93
C LYS A 51 0.18 10.89 2.93
N ARG A 52 -0.25 12.14 2.66
CA ARG A 52 0.65 13.28 2.84
C ARG A 52 0.98 13.40 4.33
N LYS A 53 2.21 13.79 4.63
CA LYS A 53 2.67 13.98 6.00
C LYS A 53 1.67 14.85 6.79
N GLY A 54 1.28 14.40 7.97
CA GLY A 54 0.33 15.07 8.82
C GLY A 54 -1.14 14.75 8.54
N VAL A 55 -1.43 14.04 7.44
CA VAL A 55 -2.81 13.65 7.11
C VAL A 55 -3.09 12.27 7.70
N GLN A 56 -4.19 12.16 8.44
CA GLN A 56 -4.58 10.90 9.06
C GLN A 56 -5.28 10.00 8.06
N ILE A 57 -5.07 8.69 8.18
CA ILE A 57 -5.87 7.72 7.45
C ILE A 57 -7.27 7.66 8.06
N ARG A 58 -8.29 7.53 7.23
CA ARG A 58 -9.67 7.41 7.71
C ARG A 58 -9.86 6.07 8.42
N TYR A 59 -10.68 6.09 9.47
CA TYR A 59 -10.96 4.88 10.26
C TYR A 59 -11.48 3.74 9.40
N GLY A 60 -12.46 3.99 8.53
CA GLY A 60 -13.05 2.97 7.67
C GLY A 60 -12.06 2.39 6.67
N GLN A 61 -11.16 3.21 6.15
CA GLN A 61 -10.10 2.76 5.24
C GLN A 61 -9.11 1.85 5.96
N LYS A 62 -8.70 2.24 7.16
CA LYS A 62 -7.77 1.44 7.97
C LYS A 62 -8.41 0.11 8.36
N LEU A 63 -9.69 0.12 8.72
CA LEU A 63 -10.43 -1.08 9.07
C LEU A 63 -10.53 -2.04 7.88
N ALA A 64 -10.76 -1.50 6.67
CA ALA A 64 -10.83 -2.32 5.46
C ALA A 64 -9.48 -2.99 5.18
N LEU A 65 -8.37 -2.26 5.32
CA LEU A 65 -7.02 -2.83 5.18
C LEU A 65 -6.77 -3.92 6.21
N GLU A 66 -7.16 -3.68 7.45
CA GLU A 66 -7.00 -4.65 8.53
C GLU A 66 -7.72 -5.95 8.24
N ARG A 67 -8.98 -5.86 7.82
CA ARG A 67 -9.79 -7.04 7.48
C ARG A 67 -9.23 -7.77 6.26
N MET A 68 -8.80 -7.03 5.26
CA MET A 68 -8.19 -7.61 4.08
C MET A 68 -6.96 -8.44 4.44
N ILE A 69 -6.06 -7.88 5.24
CA ILE A 69 -4.83 -8.58 5.63
C ILE A 69 -5.14 -9.79 6.51
N ASN A 70 -6.08 -9.67 7.43
CA ASN A 70 -6.49 -10.82 8.24
C ASN A 70 -7.01 -11.96 7.35
N ASP A 71 -7.86 -11.65 6.40
CA ASP A 71 -8.45 -12.64 5.50
C ASP A 71 -7.41 -13.27 4.59
N LEU A 72 -6.54 -12.47 4.00
CA LEU A 72 -5.49 -12.97 3.11
C LEU A 72 -4.49 -13.84 3.89
N SER A 73 -4.14 -13.45 5.11
CA SER A 73 -3.17 -14.21 5.91
C SER A 73 -3.71 -15.57 6.33
N ALA A 74 -5.03 -15.74 6.38
CA ALA A 74 -5.66 -17.02 6.70
C ALA A 74 -5.34 -18.11 5.66
N THR A 75 -4.87 -17.73 4.47
CA THR A 75 -4.45 -18.68 3.44
C THR A 75 -3.06 -19.26 3.69
N GLY A 76 -2.35 -18.79 4.71
CA GLY A 76 -0.98 -19.19 5.01
C GLY A 76 0.09 -18.38 4.32
N LYS A 77 -0.30 -17.41 3.49
CA LYS A 77 0.65 -16.53 2.82
C LYS A 77 1.10 -15.40 3.76
N TYR A 78 2.26 -14.85 3.44
CA TYR A 78 2.81 -13.72 4.18
C TYR A 78 2.12 -12.44 3.71
N CYS A 79 1.42 -11.76 4.58
CA CYS A 79 0.62 -10.60 4.20
C CYS A 79 0.95 -9.41 5.09
N ILE A 80 1.08 -8.22 4.48
CA ILE A 80 1.39 -7.00 5.22
C ILE A 80 0.66 -5.82 4.60
N ALA A 81 0.12 -4.95 5.46
CA ALA A 81 -0.36 -3.64 5.07
C ALA A 81 0.60 -2.60 5.60
N VAL A 82 0.98 -1.67 4.74
CA VAL A 82 1.92 -0.59 5.07
C VAL A 82 1.21 0.74 4.86
N ILE A 83 1.15 1.56 5.92
CA ILE A 83 0.69 2.94 5.81
C ILE A 83 1.94 3.81 5.83
N ALA A 84 2.14 4.55 4.75
CA ALA A 84 3.31 5.39 4.56
C ALA A 84 2.92 6.85 4.36
N GLU A 85 3.89 7.73 4.44
CA GLU A 85 3.67 9.15 4.23
C GLU A 85 4.67 9.74 3.25
N HIS A 86 4.26 10.80 2.56
CA HIS A 86 5.10 11.50 1.60
C HIS A 86 5.12 12.99 1.89
N GLU A 87 6.14 13.66 1.37
CA GLU A 87 6.30 15.11 1.45
C GLU A 87 6.39 15.74 0.06
N VAL A 88 5.76 15.13 -0.93
CA VAL A 88 5.69 15.68 -2.29
C VAL A 88 4.47 16.58 -2.36
N TYR A 89 4.70 17.88 -2.28
CA TYR A 89 3.62 18.88 -2.24
C TYR A 89 3.25 19.45 -3.62
N ASP A 90 4.12 19.28 -4.58
CA ASP A 90 3.84 19.66 -5.97
C ASP A 90 2.98 18.57 -6.62
N LYS A 91 1.69 18.88 -6.81
CA LYS A 91 0.71 17.91 -7.30
C LYS A 91 0.94 17.50 -8.75
N SER A 92 1.82 18.19 -9.48
CA SER A 92 2.17 17.81 -10.85
C SER A 92 3.23 16.70 -10.90
N LYS A 93 3.84 16.38 -9.77
CA LYS A 93 4.90 15.38 -9.69
C LYS A 93 4.40 14.06 -9.13
N PRO A 94 4.96 12.93 -9.58
CA PRO A 94 4.61 11.63 -8.99
C PRO A 94 5.16 11.51 -7.58
N ILE A 95 4.55 10.64 -6.81
CA ILE A 95 5.01 10.28 -5.47
C ILE A 95 5.75 8.96 -5.57
N PRO A 96 7.09 8.96 -5.42
CA PRO A 96 7.84 7.69 -5.50
C PRO A 96 7.63 6.87 -4.23
N LEU A 97 6.85 5.82 -4.35
CA LEU A 97 6.47 4.96 -3.21
C LEU A 97 7.71 4.47 -2.45
N LEU A 98 8.76 4.13 -3.16
CA LEU A 98 9.97 3.55 -2.55
C LEU A 98 10.60 4.48 -1.50
N ASN A 99 10.45 5.80 -1.66
CA ASN A 99 11.03 6.79 -0.76
C ASN A 99 10.09 7.24 0.36
N CYS A 100 8.85 6.78 0.35
CA CYS A 100 7.89 7.16 1.39
C CYS A 100 8.32 6.54 2.72
N ARG A 101 8.10 7.29 3.80
CA ARG A 101 8.42 6.82 5.14
C ARG A 101 7.29 5.96 5.68
N VAL A 102 7.62 4.79 6.23
CA VAL A 102 6.61 3.91 6.84
C VAL A 102 6.16 4.52 8.15
N ARG A 103 4.86 4.78 8.27
CA ARG A 103 4.23 5.33 9.47
C ARG A 103 3.82 4.20 10.42
N GLU A 104 3.16 3.19 9.88
CA GLU A 104 2.77 2.00 10.64
C GLU A 104 2.54 0.84 9.68
N TYR A 105 2.52 -0.36 10.22
CA TYR A 105 2.30 -1.57 9.42
C TYR A 105 1.56 -2.62 10.22
N LYS A 106 0.90 -3.53 9.51
CA LYS A 106 0.22 -4.67 10.10
C LYS A 106 0.68 -5.93 9.38
N LEU A 107 1.26 -6.86 10.15
CA LEU A 107 1.78 -8.11 9.63
C LEU A 107 0.82 -9.24 9.96
N ASN A 108 0.28 -9.89 8.94
CA ASN A 108 -0.64 -11.02 9.10
C ASN A 108 -1.79 -10.66 10.07
N ASN A 109 -2.18 -11.55 10.95
CA ASN A 109 -3.26 -11.31 11.91
C ASN A 109 -2.79 -10.61 13.20
N LYS A 110 -1.63 -9.98 13.17
CA LYS A 110 -1.08 -9.25 14.31
C LYS A 110 -1.58 -7.79 14.33
N PRO A 111 -1.54 -7.13 15.49
CA PRO A 111 -1.98 -5.73 15.57
C PRO A 111 -1.10 -4.78 14.75
N TRP A 112 -1.64 -3.60 14.45
CA TRP A 112 -0.85 -2.52 13.87
C TRP A 112 0.31 -2.14 14.78
N ARG A 113 1.46 -1.87 14.17
CA ARG A 113 2.69 -1.53 14.89
C ARG A 113 3.38 -0.35 14.22
N GLN A 114 4.07 0.45 15.03
CA GLN A 114 4.96 1.48 14.52
C GLN A 114 6.37 0.92 14.41
N PRO A 115 7.14 1.29 13.36
CA PRO A 115 8.54 0.88 13.28
C PRO A 115 9.34 1.48 14.44
N GLU A 116 10.27 0.72 14.99
CA GLU A 116 11.16 1.20 16.05
C GLU A 116 12.10 2.29 15.54
N PHE A 117 12.50 2.18 14.27
CA PHE A 117 13.38 3.13 13.61
C PHE A 117 12.73 3.61 12.32
N GLU A 118 13.18 4.76 11.83
CA GLU A 118 12.67 5.30 10.59
C GLU A 118 13.06 4.39 9.41
N HIS A 119 12.06 3.96 8.63
CA HIS A 119 12.25 3.11 7.46
C HIS A 119 11.47 3.65 6.28
N THR A 120 12.05 3.47 5.09
CA THR A 120 11.34 3.72 3.85
C THR A 120 10.54 2.48 3.44
N VAL A 121 9.57 2.69 2.54
CA VAL A 121 8.81 1.59 1.94
C VAL A 121 9.76 0.60 1.24
N LYS A 122 10.79 1.10 0.57
CA LYS A 122 11.78 0.25 -0.10
C LYS A 122 12.48 -0.69 0.89
N GLU A 123 12.91 -0.16 2.02
CA GLU A 123 13.58 -0.95 3.05
C GLU A 123 12.69 -2.05 3.62
N VAL A 124 11.43 -1.71 3.92
CA VAL A 124 10.47 -2.68 4.45
C VAL A 124 10.15 -3.75 3.41
N THR A 125 9.92 -3.34 2.17
CA THR A 125 9.64 -4.28 1.08
C THR A 125 10.80 -5.22 0.84
N ASP A 126 12.03 -4.69 0.79
CA ASP A 126 13.24 -5.52 0.62
C ASP A 126 13.35 -6.56 1.74
N GLY A 127 13.06 -6.16 2.97
CA GLY A 127 13.09 -7.07 4.12
C GLY A 127 12.10 -8.21 3.99
N ILE A 128 10.89 -7.90 3.54
CA ILE A 128 9.85 -8.92 3.33
C ILE A 128 10.27 -9.90 2.23
N ILE A 129 10.73 -9.37 1.10
CA ILE A 129 11.14 -10.21 -0.02
C ILE A 129 12.29 -11.15 0.37
N ARG A 130 13.26 -10.63 1.12
CA ARG A 130 14.37 -11.47 1.61
C ARG A 130 13.86 -12.59 2.51
N LYS A 131 12.94 -12.28 3.41
CA LYS A 131 12.39 -13.27 4.33
C LYS A 131 11.65 -14.37 3.58
N ILE A 132 10.81 -14.00 2.60
CA ILE A 132 10.02 -14.96 1.83
C ILE A 132 10.92 -15.86 1.00
N THR A 133 11.95 -15.31 0.39
CA THR A 133 12.85 -16.07 -0.48
C THR A 133 13.75 -17.01 0.29
N LYS A 134 14.06 -16.71 1.56
CA LYS A 134 14.84 -17.60 2.41
C LYS A 134 14.07 -18.79 2.93
N GLU A 135 12.76 -18.68 3.03
CA GLU A 135 11.90 -19.74 3.58
C GLU A 135 11.53 -20.81 2.56
N ASN A 136 12.15 -20.78 1.38
CA ASN A 136 11.90 -21.78 0.34
C ASN A 136 12.79 -22.99 0.48
#